data_339dad576172b5d97e888688f4e00415
#
_entry.id   339dad576172b5d97e888688f4e00415
#
_cell.length_a   1.000
_cell.length_b   1.000
_cell.length_c   1.000
_cell.angle_alpha   90.00
_cell.angle_beta   90.00
_cell.angle_gamma   90.00
#
_symmetry.space_group_name_H-M   'P 1'
#
loop_
_entity.id
_entity.type
_entity.pdbx_description
1 polymer ?
#
loop_
_entity_poly.entity_id
_entity_poly.type
_entity_poly.pdbx_seq_one_letter_code
_entity_poly.pdbx_strand_id
1 'polypeptide(L)'
;GMGAQPLYNAKITLFDADGKTIHNEEKRFGIRTISLVREKDKYGESFYFVCNDRKFFAKGANLVPTAMHGEKYESLAEHIRLVKEANMNMLRTWGGGFYMDEKSLNACDENGILIWHDYPFACALYPADSAYLEGVRIDAELNTFRIASHPCVALFCGNNEVFEGWENWGWKKEVRDTVVALKNYERLFKDILPEI
;
A
#
# COMPACT_ATOMS: atom_id res chain seq x y z
N GLY A 1 -10.93 17.51 4.07
CA GLY A 1 -11.41 16.33 4.77
C GLY A 1 -12.89 16.37 5.09
N MET A 2 -13.44 15.23 5.38
CA MET A 2 -14.85 15.09 5.75
C MET A 2 -15.02 14.97 7.28
N GLY A 3 -14.50 15.93 8.02
CA GLY A 3 -14.58 15.99 9.48
C GLY A 3 -13.23 15.83 10.19
N ALA A 4 -13.30 15.65 11.51
CA ALA A 4 -12.12 15.37 12.33
C ALA A 4 -11.60 13.95 12.06
N GLN A 5 -10.30 13.75 12.32
CA GLN A 5 -9.61 12.46 12.19
C GLN A 5 -9.27 11.92 13.60
N PRO A 6 -10.25 11.42 14.36
CA PRO A 6 -10.01 10.97 15.73
C PRO A 6 -9.16 9.71 15.71
N LEU A 7 -8.07 9.74 16.46
CA LEU A 7 -7.22 8.60 16.74
C LEU A 7 -7.34 8.23 18.22
N TYR A 8 -7.29 6.95 18.50
CA TYR A 8 -7.40 6.39 19.85
C TYR A 8 -6.06 5.81 20.27
N ASN A 9 -5.76 5.83 21.56
CA ASN A 9 -4.57 5.20 22.11
C ASN A 9 -4.97 3.94 22.86
N ALA A 10 -4.32 2.83 22.55
CA ALA A 10 -4.38 1.60 23.31
C ALA A 10 -3.08 1.43 24.08
N LYS A 11 -3.18 1.23 25.40
CA LYS A 11 -2.05 0.87 26.24
C LYS A 11 -2.12 -0.61 26.55
N ILE A 12 -1.04 -1.33 26.21
CA ILE A 12 -0.91 -2.76 26.44
C ILE A 12 0.17 -2.95 27.51
N THR A 13 -0.18 -3.60 28.60
CA THR A 13 0.76 -3.90 29.69
C THR A 13 0.82 -5.41 29.90
N LEU A 14 2.00 -5.96 29.81
CA LEU A 14 2.26 -7.36 30.11
C LEU A 14 2.81 -7.49 31.54
N PHE A 15 2.22 -8.38 32.31
CA PHE A 15 2.64 -8.66 33.69
C PHE A 15 3.19 -10.10 33.80
N ASP A 16 4.12 -10.31 34.73
CA ASP A 16 4.50 -11.66 35.17
C ASP A 16 3.47 -12.27 36.14
N ALA A 17 3.72 -13.49 36.58
CA ALA A 17 2.85 -14.21 37.50
C ALA A 17 2.69 -13.52 38.89
N ASP A 18 3.66 -12.70 39.27
CA ASP A 18 3.69 -11.95 40.54
C ASP A 18 3.08 -10.55 40.40
N GLY A 19 2.54 -10.21 39.23
CA GLY A 19 1.90 -8.92 38.94
C GLY A 19 2.88 -7.78 38.64
N LYS A 20 4.15 -8.06 38.43
CA LYS A 20 5.15 -7.07 38.03
C LYS A 20 5.08 -6.82 36.52
N THR A 21 5.11 -5.57 36.13
CA THR A 21 5.15 -5.20 34.71
C THR A 21 6.42 -5.69 34.04
N ILE A 22 6.28 -6.49 32.97
CA ILE A 22 7.36 -6.98 32.11
C ILE A 22 7.55 -6.05 30.92
N HIS A 23 6.43 -5.58 30.33
CA HIS A 23 6.44 -4.77 29.11
C HIS A 23 5.27 -3.82 29.07
N ASN A 24 5.49 -2.63 28.50
CA ASN A 24 4.45 -1.66 28.14
C ASN A 24 4.61 -1.28 26.69
N GLU A 25 3.48 -1.22 26.00
CA GLU A 25 3.42 -0.74 24.63
C GLU A 25 2.22 0.18 24.48
N GLU A 26 2.37 1.26 23.72
CA GLU A 26 1.28 2.15 23.33
C GLU A 26 1.12 2.09 21.83
N LYS A 27 -0.11 1.84 21.38
CA LYS A 27 -0.48 1.83 19.95
C LYS A 27 -1.57 2.86 19.70
N ARG A 28 -1.41 3.60 18.61
CA ARG A 28 -2.42 4.52 18.12
C ARG A 28 -3.17 3.87 16.96
N PHE A 29 -4.47 4.02 16.93
CA PHE A 29 -5.32 3.45 15.89
C PHE A 29 -6.51 4.34 15.57
N GLY A 30 -7.11 4.15 14.40
CA GLY A 30 -8.36 4.79 13.99
C GLY A 30 -9.43 3.76 13.68
N ILE A 31 -10.70 4.17 13.83
CA ILE A 31 -11.85 3.32 13.49
C ILE A 31 -12.53 3.91 12.27
N ARG A 32 -12.58 3.14 11.20
CA ARG A 32 -13.24 3.50 9.95
C ARG A 32 -13.66 2.26 9.18
N THR A 33 -14.62 2.42 8.28
CA THR A 33 -14.87 1.48 7.18
C THR A 33 -14.33 2.08 5.88
N ILE A 34 -13.77 1.25 5.03
CA ILE A 34 -13.40 1.64 3.66
C ILE A 34 -13.69 0.48 2.72
N SER A 35 -14.24 0.79 1.57
CA SER A 35 -14.47 -0.17 0.50
C SER A 35 -14.19 0.46 -0.85
N LEU A 36 -13.74 -0.38 -1.78
CA LEU A 36 -13.66 -0.08 -3.19
C LEU A 36 -14.88 -0.68 -3.88
N VAL A 37 -15.67 0.15 -4.53
CA VAL A 37 -16.89 -0.27 -5.21
C VAL A 37 -16.65 -0.36 -6.71
N ARG A 38 -16.93 -1.54 -7.26
CA ARG A 38 -16.87 -1.84 -8.68
C ARG A 38 -18.23 -2.38 -9.11
N GLU A 39 -18.96 -1.61 -9.88
CA GLU A 39 -20.30 -1.93 -10.38
C GLU A 39 -20.35 -1.74 -11.87
N LYS A 40 -20.85 -2.74 -12.60
CA LYS A 40 -21.04 -2.66 -14.05
C LYS A 40 -22.30 -1.88 -14.36
N ASP A 41 -22.22 -1.01 -15.35
CA ASP A 41 -23.36 -0.31 -15.94
C ASP A 41 -23.30 -0.36 -17.49
N LYS A 42 -24.16 0.39 -18.15
CA LYS A 42 -24.20 0.44 -19.62
C LYS A 42 -23.00 1.15 -20.27
N TYR A 43 -22.17 1.83 -19.50
CA TYR A 43 -21.00 2.57 -19.98
C TYR A 43 -19.68 1.87 -19.64
N GLY A 44 -19.69 0.93 -18.69
CA GLY A 44 -18.50 0.23 -18.24
C GLY A 44 -18.60 -0.25 -16.81
N GLU A 45 -17.51 -0.11 -16.05
CA GLU A 45 -17.43 -0.49 -14.66
C GLU A 45 -16.97 0.70 -13.82
N SER A 46 -17.67 0.99 -12.74
CA SER A 46 -17.27 2.02 -11.77
C SER A 46 -16.04 1.61 -11.00
N PHE A 47 -15.30 2.59 -10.49
CA PHE A 47 -14.19 2.38 -9.58
C PHE A 47 -14.13 3.58 -8.62
N TYR A 48 -14.73 3.43 -7.43
CA TYR A 48 -14.76 4.51 -6.46
C TYR A 48 -14.68 4.00 -5.02
N PHE A 49 -14.20 4.87 -4.14
CA PHE A 49 -14.09 4.55 -2.73
C PHE A 49 -15.31 5.03 -1.93
N VAL A 50 -15.64 4.25 -0.90
CA VAL A 50 -16.62 4.60 0.11
C VAL A 50 -15.92 4.52 1.47
N CYS A 51 -15.91 5.62 2.22
CA CYS A 51 -15.34 5.67 3.56
C CYS A 51 -16.43 6.11 4.54
N ASN A 52 -16.68 5.29 5.57
CA ASN A 52 -17.75 5.53 6.56
C ASN A 52 -19.08 5.85 5.87
N ASP A 53 -19.49 4.99 4.94
CA ASP A 53 -20.72 5.05 4.13
C ASP A 53 -20.83 6.29 3.22
N ARG A 54 -19.74 7.02 3.01
CA ARG A 54 -19.71 8.19 2.14
C ARG A 54 -18.80 7.94 0.94
N LYS A 55 -19.38 8.09 -0.26
CA LYS A 55 -18.63 8.13 -1.51
C LYS A 55 -17.74 9.38 -1.54
N PHE A 56 -16.53 9.24 -2.03
CA PHE A 56 -15.66 10.40 -2.23
C PHE A 56 -14.83 10.24 -3.52
N PHE A 57 -14.40 11.36 -4.04
CA PHE A 57 -13.47 11.42 -5.16
C PHE A 57 -12.03 11.41 -4.63
N ALA A 58 -11.25 10.42 -5.02
CA ALA A 58 -9.84 10.31 -4.65
C ALA A 58 -9.02 11.34 -5.43
N LYS A 59 -8.66 12.43 -4.74
CA LYS A 59 -7.83 13.52 -5.28
C LYS A 59 -6.42 13.37 -4.74
N GLY A 60 -5.45 13.21 -5.62
CA GLY A 60 -4.09 13.01 -5.15
C GLY A 60 -3.08 12.88 -6.27
N ALA A 61 -1.93 12.34 -5.90
CA ALA A 61 -0.81 12.13 -6.80
C ALA A 61 -0.05 10.84 -6.45
N ASN A 62 0.81 10.40 -7.38
CA ASN A 62 1.78 9.36 -7.08
C ASN A 62 2.89 9.92 -6.18
N LEU A 63 3.25 9.16 -5.17
CA LEU A 63 4.42 9.39 -4.33
C LEU A 63 5.57 8.55 -4.91
N VAL A 64 6.50 9.25 -5.55
CA VAL A 64 7.73 8.67 -6.08
C VAL A 64 8.86 9.05 -5.13
N PRO A 65 9.80 8.14 -4.81
CA PRO A 65 10.95 8.46 -3.97
C PRO A 65 11.72 9.68 -4.48
N THR A 66 12.02 10.62 -3.60
CA THR A 66 12.80 11.84 -3.92
C THR A 66 14.30 11.58 -3.91
N ALA A 67 14.73 10.53 -3.22
CA ALA A 67 16.13 10.13 -3.11
C ALA A 67 16.42 8.90 -3.97
N MET A 68 17.52 8.92 -4.69
CA MET A 68 18.03 7.80 -5.48
C MET A 68 19.42 7.38 -5.00
N HIS A 69 19.70 6.07 -5.04
CA HIS A 69 21.07 5.54 -4.87
C HIS A 69 21.78 5.91 -3.56
N GLY A 70 21.11 5.77 -2.41
CA GLY A 70 21.72 5.92 -1.09
C GLY A 70 21.72 7.34 -0.54
N GLU A 71 21.08 8.28 -1.22
CA GLU A 71 20.73 9.55 -0.63
C GLU A 71 19.71 9.37 0.51
N LYS A 72 19.72 10.29 1.46
CA LYS A 72 18.78 10.22 2.59
C LYS A 72 17.36 10.40 2.10
N TYR A 73 16.54 9.36 2.28
CA TYR A 73 15.11 9.43 1.99
C TYR A 73 14.42 10.42 2.93
N GLU A 74 13.77 11.42 2.34
CA GLU A 74 12.95 12.34 3.12
C GLU A 74 11.58 11.71 3.39
N SER A 75 11.20 11.66 4.65
CA SER A 75 9.88 11.14 5.04
C SER A 75 8.77 12.03 4.49
N LEU A 76 7.71 11.41 3.93
CA LEU A 76 6.51 12.12 3.50
C LEU A 76 5.92 13.00 4.61
N ALA A 77 6.13 12.64 5.87
CA ALA A 77 5.63 13.43 7.01
C ALA A 77 6.02 14.91 6.96
N GLU A 78 7.15 15.22 6.34
CA GLU A 78 7.62 16.61 6.19
C GLU A 78 6.86 17.37 5.10
N HIS A 79 6.26 16.66 4.15
CA HIS A 79 5.52 17.22 3.03
C HIS A 79 4.00 17.17 3.18
N ILE A 80 3.49 16.52 4.25
CA ILE A 80 2.05 16.31 4.43
C ILE A 80 1.24 17.61 4.45
N ARG A 81 1.86 18.72 4.91
CA ARG A 81 1.24 20.04 4.87
C ARG A 81 0.96 20.47 3.43
N LEU A 82 1.91 20.27 2.52
CA LEU A 82 1.76 20.60 1.10
C LEU A 82 0.66 19.76 0.44
N VAL A 83 0.57 18.49 0.80
CA VAL A 83 -0.50 17.58 0.33
C VAL A 83 -1.88 18.12 0.73
N LYS A 84 -2.02 18.59 1.98
CA LYS A 84 -3.27 19.19 2.46
C LYS A 84 -3.57 20.54 1.79
N GLU A 85 -2.59 21.42 1.66
CA GLU A 85 -2.73 22.71 0.98
C GLU A 85 -3.14 22.53 -0.50
N ALA A 86 -2.66 21.47 -1.16
CA ALA A 86 -3.08 21.07 -2.49
C ALA A 86 -4.49 20.44 -2.52
N ASN A 87 -5.18 20.35 -1.37
CA ASN A 87 -6.50 19.75 -1.23
C ASN A 87 -6.57 18.29 -1.71
N MET A 88 -5.49 17.54 -1.53
CA MET A 88 -5.43 16.10 -1.78
C MET A 88 -6.01 15.34 -0.59
N ASN A 89 -6.60 14.18 -0.86
CA ASN A 89 -7.15 13.27 0.16
C ASN A 89 -6.64 11.84 0.02
N MET A 90 -5.85 11.56 -1.02
CA MET A 90 -5.22 10.25 -1.26
C MET A 90 -3.85 10.44 -1.90
N LEU A 91 -2.92 9.55 -1.56
CA LEU A 91 -1.64 9.40 -2.26
C LEU A 91 -1.45 7.94 -2.65
N ARG A 92 -0.75 7.70 -3.74
CA ARG A 92 -0.34 6.36 -4.15
C ARG A 92 1.18 6.23 -4.01
N THR A 93 1.62 5.28 -3.19
CA THR A 93 3.03 4.86 -3.21
C THR A 93 3.27 4.03 -4.45
N TRP A 94 4.15 4.51 -5.31
CA TRP A 94 4.49 3.85 -6.56
C TRP A 94 5.32 2.58 -6.33
N GLY A 95 5.03 1.51 -7.09
CA GLY A 95 5.70 0.22 -6.96
C GLY A 95 7.20 0.19 -7.26
N GLY A 96 7.75 1.25 -7.85
CA GLY A 96 9.21 1.45 -7.97
C GLY A 96 9.85 2.13 -6.75
N GLY A 97 9.09 2.31 -5.68
CA GLY A 97 9.54 2.90 -4.43
C GLY A 97 9.77 1.88 -3.33
N PHE A 98 9.44 2.27 -2.12
CA PHE A 98 9.64 1.50 -0.89
C PHE A 98 8.33 1.37 -0.11
N TYR A 99 8.24 0.41 0.78
CA TYR A 99 7.19 0.38 1.79
C TYR A 99 7.25 1.64 2.65
N MET A 100 6.10 2.28 2.88
CA MET A 100 6.04 3.49 3.68
C MET A 100 6.56 3.27 5.10
N ASP A 101 7.30 4.26 5.59
CA ASP A 101 7.77 4.32 6.97
C ASP A 101 6.66 4.72 7.95
N GLU A 102 6.83 4.38 9.23
CA GLU A 102 5.88 4.65 10.30
C GLU A 102 5.59 6.15 10.49
N LYS A 103 6.59 7.01 10.32
CA LYS A 103 6.44 8.46 10.46
C LYS A 103 5.51 9.01 9.40
N SER A 104 5.65 8.53 8.16
CA SER A 104 4.79 8.90 7.02
C SER A 104 3.37 8.37 7.20
N LEU A 105 3.20 7.11 7.61
CA LEU A 105 1.88 6.51 7.87
C LEU A 105 1.15 7.25 8.99
N ASN A 106 1.83 7.51 10.11
CA ASN A 106 1.27 8.27 11.21
C ASN A 106 0.83 9.68 10.80
N ALA A 107 1.62 10.36 9.98
CA ALA A 107 1.25 11.68 9.47
C ALA A 107 0.02 11.62 8.55
N CYS A 108 -0.11 10.57 7.75
CA CYS A 108 -1.31 10.34 6.93
C CYS A 108 -2.54 10.06 7.78
N ASP A 109 -2.42 9.23 8.83
CA ASP A 109 -3.49 8.95 9.77
C ASP A 109 -4.01 10.24 10.44
N GLU A 110 -3.11 11.07 10.96
CA GLU A 110 -3.44 12.34 11.62
C GLU A 110 -4.12 13.35 10.71
N ASN A 111 -3.79 13.30 9.42
CA ASN A 111 -4.23 14.30 8.45
C ASN A 111 -5.34 13.82 7.52
N GLY A 112 -5.79 12.56 7.66
CA GLY A 112 -6.85 11.97 6.85
C GLY A 112 -6.48 11.87 5.37
N ILE A 113 -5.22 11.57 5.08
CA ILE A 113 -4.74 11.30 3.73
C ILE A 113 -4.73 9.80 3.52
N LEU A 114 -5.57 9.30 2.67
CA LEU A 114 -5.64 7.88 2.36
C LEU A 114 -4.45 7.44 1.51
N ILE A 115 -4.05 6.18 1.66
CA ILE A 115 -2.94 5.58 0.95
C ILE A 115 -3.42 4.42 0.08
N TRP A 116 -3.13 4.50 -1.20
CA TRP A 116 -3.06 3.41 -2.14
C TRP A 116 -1.61 2.92 -2.15
N HIS A 117 -1.36 1.74 -1.63
CA HIS A 117 0.00 1.21 -1.50
C HIS A 117 0.29 0.14 -2.54
N ASP A 118 1.16 0.43 -3.52
CA ASP A 118 1.69 -0.63 -4.38
C ASP A 118 2.69 -1.48 -3.59
N TYR A 119 2.70 -2.78 -3.82
CA TYR A 119 3.87 -3.60 -3.50
C TYR A 119 5.06 -3.16 -4.36
N PRO A 120 6.32 -3.34 -3.90
CA PRO A 120 7.50 -2.79 -4.56
C PRO A 120 7.88 -3.56 -5.84
N PHE A 121 6.94 -3.64 -6.76
CA PHE A 121 7.11 -4.23 -8.09
C PHE A 121 6.72 -3.22 -9.16
N ALA A 122 7.62 -2.94 -10.10
CA ALA A 122 7.35 -1.99 -11.18
C ALA A 122 8.10 -2.36 -12.46
N CYS A 123 7.40 -2.25 -13.58
CA CYS A 123 7.95 -2.21 -14.94
C CYS A 123 9.06 -3.26 -15.23
N ALA A 124 8.92 -4.48 -14.72
CA ALA A 124 9.88 -5.56 -14.95
C ALA A 124 9.20 -6.94 -15.01
N LEU A 125 9.86 -7.90 -15.62
CA LEU A 125 9.49 -9.31 -15.54
C LEU A 125 10.20 -9.93 -14.34
N TYR A 126 9.45 -10.56 -13.46
CA TYR A 126 9.94 -11.13 -12.22
C TYR A 126 10.05 -12.65 -12.31
N PRO A 127 11.05 -13.26 -11.67
CA PRO A 127 11.12 -14.71 -11.53
C PRO A 127 9.99 -15.23 -10.64
N ALA A 128 9.71 -16.53 -10.73
CA ALA A 128 8.73 -17.19 -9.88
C ALA A 128 9.18 -18.60 -9.48
N ASP A 129 10.49 -18.78 -9.28
CA ASP A 129 11.00 -19.97 -8.60
C ASP A 129 10.60 -19.95 -7.12
N SER A 130 10.64 -21.13 -6.51
CA SER A 130 10.11 -21.29 -5.15
C SER A 130 10.86 -20.45 -4.10
N ALA A 131 12.15 -20.25 -4.26
CA ALA A 131 12.95 -19.47 -3.31
C ALA A 131 12.61 -17.97 -3.42
N TYR A 132 12.47 -17.46 -4.64
CA TYR A 132 12.06 -16.07 -4.86
C TYR A 132 10.65 -15.80 -4.33
N LEU A 133 9.67 -16.66 -4.67
CA LEU A 133 8.29 -16.51 -4.21
C LEU A 133 8.17 -16.59 -2.70
N GLU A 134 8.92 -17.46 -2.04
CA GLU A 134 8.94 -17.54 -0.57
C GLU A 134 9.52 -16.27 0.05
N GLY A 135 10.60 -15.73 -0.51
CA GLY A 135 11.15 -14.45 -0.07
C GLY A 135 10.14 -13.30 -0.22
N VAL A 136 9.44 -13.25 -1.35
CA VAL A 136 8.38 -12.26 -1.58
C VAL A 136 7.24 -12.42 -0.58
N ARG A 137 6.80 -13.66 -0.32
CA ARG A 137 5.72 -13.93 0.62
C ARG A 137 6.06 -13.42 2.02
N ILE A 138 7.22 -13.75 2.54
CA ILE A 138 7.69 -13.32 3.86
C ILE A 138 7.76 -11.79 3.93
N ASP A 139 8.39 -11.14 2.95
CA ASP A 139 8.53 -9.68 2.92
C ASP A 139 7.19 -8.98 2.84
N ALA A 140 6.30 -9.44 1.96
CA ALA A 140 4.98 -8.86 1.78
C ALA A 140 4.08 -9.07 3.00
N GLU A 141 4.07 -10.26 3.63
CA GLU A 141 3.33 -10.52 4.86
C GLU A 141 3.74 -9.58 6.00
N LEU A 142 5.06 -9.47 6.25
CA LEU A 142 5.59 -8.60 7.32
C LEU A 142 5.21 -7.14 7.10
N ASN A 143 5.37 -6.63 5.89
CA ASN A 143 5.08 -5.24 5.58
C ASN A 143 3.58 -4.97 5.51
N THR A 144 2.78 -5.88 4.94
CA THR A 144 1.32 -5.74 4.93
C THR A 144 0.77 -5.70 6.34
N PHE A 145 1.20 -6.62 7.22
CA PHE A 145 0.76 -6.64 8.62
C PHE A 145 1.04 -5.31 9.33
N ARG A 146 2.23 -4.75 9.14
CA ARG A 146 2.62 -3.46 9.71
C ARG A 146 1.77 -2.32 9.15
N ILE A 147 1.67 -2.21 7.84
CA ILE A 147 1.04 -1.11 7.12
C ILE A 147 -0.49 -1.13 7.24
N ALA A 148 -1.12 -2.31 7.15
CA ALA A 148 -2.58 -2.46 7.19
C ALA A 148 -3.20 -2.06 8.53
N SER A 149 -2.41 -1.97 9.60
CA SER A 149 -2.88 -1.50 10.90
C SER A 149 -3.19 0.01 10.93
N HIS A 150 -2.72 0.77 9.93
CA HIS A 150 -2.95 2.20 9.84
C HIS A 150 -4.30 2.54 9.19
N PRO A 151 -5.12 3.39 9.80
CA PRO A 151 -6.42 3.77 9.24
C PRO A 151 -6.34 4.53 7.91
N CYS A 152 -5.20 5.10 7.56
CA CYS A 152 -5.00 5.75 6.26
C CYS A 152 -4.93 4.77 5.09
N VAL A 153 -4.62 3.50 5.30
CA VAL A 153 -4.45 2.55 4.19
C VAL A 153 -5.79 2.20 3.58
N ALA A 154 -5.96 2.49 2.29
CA ALA A 154 -7.19 2.26 1.55
C ALA A 154 -7.18 0.97 0.74
N LEU A 155 -6.07 0.65 0.09
CA LEU A 155 -5.87 -0.59 -0.66
C LEU A 155 -4.39 -0.90 -0.87
N PHE A 156 -4.12 -2.16 -1.15
CA PHE A 156 -2.85 -2.62 -1.70
C PHE A 156 -3.00 -2.94 -3.19
N CYS A 157 -1.97 -2.65 -3.98
CA CYS A 157 -1.91 -2.96 -5.39
C CYS A 157 -0.71 -3.84 -5.70
N GLY A 158 -0.90 -4.92 -6.44
CA GLY A 158 0.13 -5.94 -6.66
C GLY A 158 1.39 -5.43 -7.34
N ASN A 159 1.25 -4.50 -8.29
CA ASN A 159 2.41 -3.94 -9.02
C ASN A 159 2.05 -2.67 -9.78
N ASN A 160 3.09 -2.00 -10.29
CA ASN A 160 2.96 -0.93 -11.27
C ASN A 160 3.31 -1.43 -12.68
N GLU A 161 2.34 -1.41 -13.58
CA GLU A 161 2.48 -1.53 -15.05
C GLU A 161 3.16 -2.81 -15.57
N VAL A 162 3.28 -3.87 -14.77
CA VAL A 162 3.94 -5.10 -15.22
C VAL A 162 3.12 -5.76 -16.33
N PHE A 163 1.79 -5.83 -16.19
CA PHE A 163 0.93 -6.38 -17.22
C PHE A 163 0.77 -5.43 -18.42
N GLU A 164 0.82 -4.13 -18.20
CA GLU A 164 0.84 -3.12 -19.26
C GLU A 164 2.08 -3.29 -20.15
N GLY A 165 3.26 -3.43 -19.53
CA GLY A 165 4.50 -3.72 -20.28
C GLY A 165 4.44 -5.02 -21.07
N TRP A 166 3.81 -6.04 -20.46
CA TRP A 166 3.60 -7.32 -21.13
C TRP A 166 2.70 -7.17 -22.37
N GLU A 167 1.56 -6.48 -22.26
CA GLU A 167 0.60 -6.35 -23.35
C GLU A 167 1.03 -5.32 -24.41
N ASN A 168 1.51 -4.15 -23.99
CA ASN A 168 1.57 -2.98 -24.86
C ASN A 168 2.99 -2.45 -25.16
N TRP A 169 4.01 -2.81 -24.34
CA TRP A 169 5.37 -2.29 -24.53
C TRP A 169 6.30 -3.22 -25.31
N GLY A 170 5.77 -4.32 -25.79
CA GLY A 170 6.52 -5.24 -26.66
C GLY A 170 7.34 -6.30 -25.93
N TRP A 171 7.28 -6.41 -24.61
CA TRP A 171 8.05 -7.38 -23.81
C TRP A 171 7.85 -8.83 -24.26
N LYS A 172 6.65 -9.16 -24.77
CA LYS A 172 6.38 -10.48 -25.38
C LYS A 172 7.36 -10.88 -26.49
N LYS A 173 7.95 -9.89 -27.17
CA LYS A 173 8.89 -10.12 -28.28
C LYS A 173 10.34 -10.27 -27.80
N GLU A 174 10.63 -9.88 -26.58
CA GLU A 174 11.97 -9.86 -26.01
C GLU A 174 12.29 -11.10 -25.17
N VAL A 175 11.25 -11.81 -24.70
CA VAL A 175 11.43 -13.01 -23.89
C VAL A 175 11.57 -14.26 -24.74
N ARG A 176 12.40 -15.21 -24.28
CA ARG A 176 12.59 -16.50 -24.95
C ARG A 176 11.33 -17.39 -24.89
N ASP A 177 10.63 -17.37 -23.78
CA ASP A 177 9.46 -18.20 -23.49
C ASP A 177 8.36 -17.37 -22.87
N THR A 178 7.39 -17.03 -23.71
CA THR A 178 6.23 -16.22 -23.31
C THR A 178 5.29 -16.96 -22.35
N VAL A 179 5.24 -18.30 -22.43
CA VAL A 179 4.39 -19.12 -21.56
C VAL A 179 4.95 -19.12 -20.13
N VAL A 180 6.26 -19.29 -19.99
CA VAL A 180 6.93 -19.24 -18.70
C VAL A 180 6.83 -17.83 -18.10
N ALA A 181 7.07 -16.78 -18.88
CA ALA A 181 6.99 -15.40 -18.39
C ALA A 181 5.57 -15.06 -17.87
N LEU A 182 4.52 -15.46 -18.61
CA LEU A 182 3.15 -15.23 -18.18
C LEU A 182 2.79 -16.04 -16.92
N LYS A 183 3.20 -17.30 -16.84
CA LYS A 183 3.02 -18.11 -15.64
C LYS A 183 3.72 -17.53 -14.42
N ASN A 184 4.90 -16.98 -14.58
CA ASN A 184 5.61 -16.29 -13.50
C ASN A 184 4.82 -15.08 -12.99
N TYR A 185 4.29 -14.27 -13.92
CA TYR A 185 3.39 -13.16 -13.58
C TYR A 185 2.17 -13.65 -12.78
N GLU A 186 1.50 -14.69 -13.26
CA GLU A 186 0.30 -15.22 -12.60
C GLU A 186 0.61 -15.74 -11.20
N ARG A 187 1.65 -16.55 -11.04
CA ARG A 187 2.07 -17.07 -9.73
C ARG A 187 2.35 -15.96 -8.71
N LEU A 188 3.07 -14.91 -9.12
CA LEU A 188 3.43 -13.83 -8.21
C LEU A 188 2.23 -12.92 -7.90
N PHE A 189 1.55 -12.43 -8.94
CA PHE A 189 0.58 -11.34 -8.80
C PHE A 189 -0.88 -11.79 -8.71
N LYS A 190 -1.19 -13.04 -9.08
CA LYS A 190 -2.56 -13.57 -8.99
C LYS A 190 -2.72 -14.67 -7.94
N ASP A 191 -1.64 -15.39 -7.61
CA ASP A 191 -1.71 -16.46 -6.63
C ASP A 191 -1.13 -15.99 -5.28
N ILE A 192 0.14 -15.56 -5.22
CA ILE A 192 0.84 -15.26 -3.95
C ILE A 192 0.36 -13.96 -3.30
N LEU A 193 0.45 -12.82 -3.98
CA LEU A 193 0.12 -11.53 -3.36
C LEU A 193 -1.34 -11.38 -2.93
N PRO A 194 -2.36 -11.91 -3.64
CA PRO A 194 -3.74 -11.81 -3.19
C PRO A 194 -4.09 -12.63 -1.95
N GLU A 195 -3.23 -13.59 -1.54
CA GLU A 195 -3.43 -14.42 -0.34
C GLU A 195 -2.90 -13.74 0.94
N ILE A 196 -2.16 -12.65 0.80
CA ILE A 196 -1.58 -11.84 1.89
C ILE A 196 -2.54 -10.74 2.34
#